data_fbeed51d454f7d00afa4d26f6ad19ba7
#
_entry.id   fbeed51d454f7d00afa4d26f6ad19ba7
#
_cell.length_a   1.000
_cell.length_b   1.000
_cell.length_c   1.000
_cell.angle_alpha   90.00
_cell.angle_beta   90.00
_cell.angle_gamma   90.00
#
_symmetry.space_group_name_H-M   'P 1'
#
loop_
_entity.id
_entity.type
_entity.pdbx_description
1 polymer ?
#
loop_
_entity_poly.entity_id
_entity_poly.type
_entity_poly.pdbx_seq_one_letter_code
_entity_poly.pdbx_strand_id
1 'polypeptide(L)'
;MIYQTFLMRRINYSRLKPYVSLLELIIALVLVIIIANPLVLSTITGSQAPLAVVKGESMLPVLREGDIVFTYRPSPSEINIGDVIVFRASSNKLIIHRVVDVKIIGGNYYYVTKGDNNYGPDIIYFDLVGNQPLGVSYNRVVGKVLSLNDMVVKIPYLGYISLWFQEIRSSLI
;
A
#
# COMPACT_ATOMS: atom_id res chain seq x y z
N MET A 1 34.80 -41.34 47.47
CA MET A 1 34.73 -40.09 46.77
C MET A 1 34.57 -40.43 45.30
N ILE A 2 33.30 -40.56 44.84
CA ILE A 2 32.96 -41.06 43.50
C ILE A 2 32.60 -39.82 42.63
N TYR A 3 33.47 -39.42 41.72
CA TYR A 3 33.19 -38.41 40.73
C TYR A 3 32.35 -39.04 39.61
N GLN A 4 31.09 -38.74 39.57
CA GLN A 4 30.24 -39.00 38.43
C GLN A 4 30.60 -38.04 37.29
N THR A 5 31.36 -38.51 36.32
CA THR A 5 31.59 -37.84 35.04
C THR A 5 30.30 -37.91 34.23
N PHE A 6 29.56 -36.82 34.24
CA PHE A 6 28.39 -36.62 33.38
C PHE A 6 28.90 -36.50 31.93
N LEU A 7 28.81 -37.56 31.17
CA LEU A 7 29.12 -37.62 29.75
C LEU A 7 28.13 -36.71 29.01
N MET A 8 28.46 -35.43 28.84
CA MET A 8 27.77 -34.58 27.89
C MET A 8 28.01 -35.14 26.49
N ARG A 9 26.98 -35.77 25.96
CA ARG A 9 26.93 -36.27 24.59
C ARG A 9 27.11 -35.06 23.66
N ARG A 10 28.30 -34.86 23.12
CA ARG A 10 28.58 -33.79 22.14
C ARG A 10 27.64 -34.00 20.95
N ILE A 11 26.61 -33.19 20.86
CA ILE A 11 25.71 -33.16 19.70
C ILE A 11 26.57 -32.84 18.48
N ASN A 12 26.59 -33.74 17.50
CA ASN A 12 27.38 -33.59 16.30
C ASN A 12 26.67 -32.58 15.36
N TYR A 13 26.96 -31.29 15.53
CA TYR A 13 26.39 -30.17 14.76
C TYR A 13 26.53 -30.32 13.25
N SER A 14 27.55 -31.04 12.77
CA SER A 14 27.73 -31.22 11.31
C SER A 14 26.63 -32.08 10.68
N ARG A 15 26.04 -33.01 11.42
CA ARG A 15 24.90 -33.82 10.95
C ARG A 15 23.57 -33.07 11.03
N LEU A 16 23.48 -32.05 11.87
CA LEU A 16 22.25 -31.24 12.03
C LEU A 16 22.19 -30.07 11.09
N LYS A 17 23.31 -29.60 10.53
CA LYS A 17 23.38 -28.46 9.60
C LYS A 17 22.31 -28.47 8.49
N PRO A 18 22.11 -29.59 7.74
CA PRO A 18 21.13 -29.58 6.65
C PRO A 18 19.67 -29.40 7.16
N TYR A 19 19.38 -29.98 8.34
CA TYR A 19 18.03 -29.85 8.93
C TYR A 19 17.78 -28.45 9.51
N VAL A 20 18.81 -27.84 10.10
CA VAL A 20 18.73 -26.44 10.58
C VAL A 20 18.51 -25.50 9.39
N SER A 21 19.28 -25.65 8.32
CA SER A 21 19.12 -24.83 7.11
C SER A 21 17.76 -25.01 6.45
N LEU A 22 17.22 -26.24 6.42
CA LEU A 22 15.87 -26.49 5.91
C LEU A 22 14.80 -25.83 6.79
N LEU A 23 14.96 -25.91 8.11
CA LEU A 23 14.04 -25.26 9.05
C LEU A 23 14.05 -23.74 8.90
N GLU A 24 15.24 -23.13 8.78
CA GLU A 24 15.40 -21.70 8.52
C GLU A 24 14.70 -21.28 7.22
N LEU A 25 14.85 -22.07 6.15
CA LEU A 25 14.18 -21.82 4.86
C LEU A 25 12.65 -21.90 5.00
N ILE A 26 12.14 -22.91 5.72
CA ILE A 26 10.71 -23.06 5.97
C ILE A 26 10.17 -21.87 6.78
N ILE A 27 10.87 -21.47 7.84
CA ILE A 27 10.48 -20.31 8.66
C ILE A 27 10.48 -19.04 7.81
N ALA A 28 11.52 -18.81 6.99
CA ALA A 28 11.58 -17.65 6.10
C ALA A 28 10.41 -17.65 5.10
N LEU A 29 10.09 -18.79 4.50
CA LEU A 29 8.97 -18.94 3.56
C LEU A 29 7.62 -18.65 4.24
N VAL A 30 7.40 -19.20 5.43
CA VAL A 30 6.18 -18.94 6.22
C VAL A 30 6.06 -17.47 6.59
N LEU A 31 7.15 -16.83 7.00
CA LEU A 31 7.15 -15.39 7.29
C LEU A 31 6.82 -14.56 6.04
N VAL A 32 7.38 -14.90 4.88
CA VAL A 32 7.06 -14.23 3.61
C VAL A 32 5.58 -14.37 3.27
N ILE A 33 5.01 -15.57 3.42
CA ILE A 33 3.59 -15.82 3.16
C ILE A 33 2.70 -15.01 4.12
N ILE A 34 3.05 -14.95 5.40
CA ILE A 34 2.31 -14.17 6.40
C ILE A 34 2.38 -12.68 6.07
N ILE A 35 3.58 -12.14 5.79
CA ILE A 35 3.78 -10.72 5.50
C ILE A 35 3.12 -10.33 4.16
N ALA A 36 3.14 -11.20 3.15
CA ALA A 36 2.49 -10.96 1.87
C ALA A 36 0.96 -11.09 1.91
N ASN A 37 0.39 -11.55 3.04
CA ASN A 37 -1.06 -11.68 3.18
C ASN A 37 -1.71 -10.28 3.25
N PRO A 38 -2.69 -9.95 2.36
CA PRO A 38 -3.34 -8.64 2.35
C PRO A 38 -4.02 -8.27 3.67
N LEU A 39 -4.55 -9.24 4.41
CA LEU A 39 -5.17 -9.00 5.73
C LEU A 39 -4.13 -8.58 6.77
N VAL A 40 -2.98 -9.23 6.79
CA VAL A 40 -1.87 -8.88 7.68
C VAL A 40 -1.34 -7.50 7.33
N LEU A 41 -1.10 -7.23 6.03
CA LEU A 41 -0.65 -5.92 5.57
C LEU A 41 -1.66 -4.82 5.91
N SER A 42 -2.96 -5.04 5.71
CA SER A 42 -3.98 -4.04 6.04
C SER A 42 -4.06 -3.75 7.53
N THR A 43 -3.85 -4.76 8.39
CA THR A 43 -3.82 -4.59 9.84
C THR A 43 -2.60 -3.76 10.27
N ILE A 44 -1.44 -4.01 9.68
CA ILE A 44 -0.19 -3.28 10.01
C ILE A 44 -0.23 -1.85 9.50
N THR A 45 -0.70 -1.64 8.26
CA THR A 45 -0.68 -0.34 7.59
C THR A 45 -1.92 0.52 7.90
N GLY A 46 -2.98 -0.08 8.44
CA GLY A 46 -4.29 0.55 8.59
C GLY A 46 -4.99 0.85 7.25
N SER A 47 -4.36 0.56 6.13
CA SER A 47 -4.89 0.81 4.79
C SER A 47 -5.78 -0.32 4.31
N GLN A 48 -6.92 0.01 3.69
CA GLN A 48 -7.79 -0.99 3.04
C GLN A 48 -7.20 -1.53 1.72
N ALA A 49 -6.18 -0.88 1.18
CA ALA A 49 -5.46 -1.31 -0.01
C ALA A 49 -3.95 -1.11 0.20
N PRO A 50 -3.30 -1.91 1.07
CA PRO A 50 -1.89 -1.75 1.44
C PRO A 50 -0.95 -1.83 0.24
N LEU A 51 -1.38 -2.53 -0.81
CA LEU A 51 -0.76 -2.56 -2.13
C LEU A 51 -1.80 -2.13 -3.16
N ALA A 52 -1.47 -1.15 -3.99
CA ALA A 52 -2.32 -0.69 -5.07
C ALA A 52 -1.58 -0.75 -6.42
N VAL A 53 -2.25 -1.28 -7.44
CA VAL A 53 -1.75 -1.28 -8.81
C VAL A 53 -2.26 -0.03 -9.50
N VAL A 54 -1.35 0.73 -10.09
CA VAL A 54 -1.67 1.93 -10.86
C VAL A 54 -2.27 1.53 -12.20
N LYS A 55 -3.41 2.13 -12.54
CA LYS A 55 -4.07 1.98 -13.85
C LYS A 55 -4.32 3.34 -14.46
N GLY A 56 -3.93 3.48 -15.73
CA GLY A 56 -4.05 4.72 -16.50
C GLY A 56 -2.85 5.66 -16.33
N GLU A 57 -2.96 6.86 -16.91
CA GLU A 57 -1.84 7.77 -17.14
C GLU A 57 -1.94 9.08 -16.35
N SER A 58 -2.97 9.24 -15.50
CA SER A 58 -3.23 10.50 -14.77
C SER A 58 -2.10 10.94 -13.83
N MET A 59 -1.23 10.00 -13.43
CA MET A 59 -0.11 10.25 -12.50
C MET A 59 1.25 10.29 -13.19
N LEU A 60 1.31 10.34 -14.53
CA LEU A 60 2.57 10.55 -15.25
C LEU A 60 3.18 11.91 -14.90
N PRO A 61 4.51 12.03 -14.87
CA PRO A 61 5.51 10.96 -15.09
C PRO A 61 5.84 10.18 -13.82
N VAL A 62 5.28 10.54 -12.64
CA VAL A 62 5.65 9.99 -11.33
C VAL A 62 5.24 8.52 -11.19
N LEU A 63 4.01 8.20 -11.55
CA LEU A 63 3.50 6.83 -11.57
C LEU A 63 3.02 6.48 -12.97
N ARG A 64 3.32 5.25 -13.38
CA ARG A 64 2.92 4.68 -14.67
C ARG A 64 1.96 3.52 -14.46
N GLU A 65 1.16 3.23 -15.46
CA GLU A 65 0.35 2.02 -15.46
C GLU A 65 1.23 0.79 -15.23
N GLY A 66 0.75 -0.12 -14.39
CA GLY A 66 1.50 -1.31 -13.99
C GLY A 66 2.47 -1.11 -12.82
N ASP A 67 2.66 0.12 -12.31
CA ASP A 67 3.42 0.32 -11.07
C ASP A 67 2.61 -0.22 -9.87
N ILE A 68 3.28 -0.83 -8.90
CA ILE A 68 2.70 -1.18 -7.60
C ILE A 68 3.20 -0.17 -6.58
N VAL A 69 2.29 0.43 -5.82
CA VAL A 69 2.60 1.33 -4.73
C VAL A 69 2.18 0.75 -3.39
N PHE A 70 2.91 1.13 -2.34
CA PHE A 70 2.59 0.77 -0.96
C PHE A 70 1.79 1.91 -0.33
N THR A 71 0.76 1.57 0.44
CA THR A 71 -0.05 2.56 1.14
C THR A 71 -0.17 2.25 2.63
N TYR A 72 -0.30 3.29 3.42
CA TYR A 72 -0.64 3.23 4.83
C TYR A 72 -1.67 4.31 5.14
N ARG A 73 -2.39 4.19 6.25
CA ARG A 73 -3.42 5.15 6.63
C ARG A 73 -2.98 5.96 7.85
N PRO A 74 -2.42 7.16 7.64
CA PRO A 74 -2.05 8.07 8.71
C PRO A 74 -3.29 8.77 9.28
N SER A 75 -3.14 9.54 10.35
CA SER A 75 -4.18 10.45 10.83
C SER A 75 -4.48 11.57 9.80
N PRO A 76 -5.67 12.21 9.86
CA PRO A 76 -6.04 13.26 8.89
C PRO A 76 -5.02 14.40 8.79
N SER A 77 -4.45 14.81 9.93
CA SER A 77 -3.48 15.91 10.01
C SER A 77 -2.10 15.58 9.45
N GLU A 78 -1.81 14.32 9.17
CA GLU A 78 -0.52 13.85 8.61
C GLU A 78 -0.54 13.74 7.08
N ILE A 79 -1.69 14.02 6.46
CA ILE A 79 -1.80 14.11 5.00
C ILE A 79 -1.63 15.57 4.61
N ASN A 80 -0.55 15.87 3.90
CA ASN A 80 -0.13 17.21 3.53
C ASN A 80 -0.22 17.46 2.01
N ILE A 81 -0.11 18.71 1.63
CA ILE A 81 0.06 19.10 0.22
C ILE A 81 1.33 18.43 -0.31
N GLY A 82 1.25 17.84 -1.51
CA GLY A 82 2.32 17.08 -2.12
C GLY A 82 2.19 15.56 -1.95
N ASP A 83 1.48 15.09 -0.93
CA ASP A 83 1.25 13.66 -0.72
C ASP A 83 0.38 13.05 -1.82
N VAL A 84 0.68 11.81 -2.18
CA VAL A 84 -0.18 11.01 -3.06
C VAL A 84 -1.09 10.15 -2.21
N ILE A 85 -2.39 10.24 -2.42
CA ILE A 85 -3.39 9.46 -1.70
C ILE A 85 -4.17 8.55 -2.63
N VAL A 86 -4.60 7.41 -2.08
CA VAL A 86 -5.60 6.54 -2.69
C VAL A 86 -6.92 6.81 -2.00
N PHE A 87 -7.94 7.13 -2.76
CA PHE A 87 -9.28 7.39 -2.23
C PHE A 87 -10.36 6.70 -3.06
N ARG A 88 -11.53 6.55 -2.46
CA ARG A 88 -12.67 5.91 -3.08
C ARG A 88 -13.58 6.95 -3.73
N ALA A 89 -13.76 6.84 -5.04
CA ALA A 89 -14.74 7.64 -5.78
C ALA A 89 -16.19 7.17 -5.45
N SER A 90 -17.17 8.00 -5.76
CA SER A 90 -18.60 7.67 -5.58
C SER A 90 -19.03 6.43 -6.36
N SER A 91 -18.35 6.13 -7.47
CA SER A 91 -18.51 4.90 -8.26
C SER A 91 -17.86 3.65 -7.63
N ASN A 92 -17.37 3.74 -6.41
CA ASN A 92 -16.62 2.70 -5.70
C ASN A 92 -15.23 2.36 -6.30
N LYS A 93 -14.79 3.06 -7.35
CA LYS A 93 -13.44 2.93 -7.91
C LYS A 93 -12.41 3.56 -6.98
N LEU A 94 -11.22 2.97 -6.93
CA LEU A 94 -10.06 3.57 -6.27
C LEU A 94 -9.36 4.52 -7.25
N ILE A 95 -9.10 5.72 -6.77
CA ILE A 95 -8.38 6.77 -7.50
C ILE A 95 -7.09 7.05 -6.74
N ILE A 96 -5.99 7.25 -7.47
CA ILE A 96 -4.70 7.59 -6.92
C ILE A 96 -4.26 8.94 -7.49
N HIS A 97 -4.28 9.99 -6.68
CA HIS A 97 -3.91 11.35 -7.10
C HIS A 97 -3.17 12.10 -5.99
N ARG A 98 -2.54 13.22 -6.35
CA ARG A 98 -1.78 14.07 -5.44
C ARG A 98 -2.68 15.10 -4.76
N VAL A 99 -2.42 15.34 -3.48
CA VAL A 99 -3.03 16.43 -2.71
C VAL A 99 -2.38 17.73 -3.12
N VAL A 100 -3.19 18.68 -3.61
CA VAL A 100 -2.74 20.01 -4.03
C VAL A 100 -3.23 21.12 -3.11
N ASP A 101 -4.24 20.84 -2.27
CA ASP A 101 -4.71 21.74 -1.22
C ASP A 101 -5.41 20.94 -0.11
N VAL A 102 -5.45 21.47 1.11
CA VAL A 102 -6.11 20.88 2.27
C VAL A 102 -7.05 21.89 2.90
N LYS A 103 -8.32 21.56 3.03
CA LYS A 103 -9.34 22.39 3.69
C LYS A 103 -9.80 21.72 4.97
N ILE A 104 -9.95 22.51 6.02
CA ILE A 104 -10.45 22.04 7.33
C ILE A 104 -11.74 22.83 7.62
N ILE A 105 -12.87 22.12 7.72
CA ILE A 105 -14.18 22.73 7.99
C ILE A 105 -14.87 21.93 9.09
N GLY A 106 -15.20 22.61 10.18
CA GLY A 106 -15.84 21.96 11.33
C GLY A 106 -15.00 20.80 11.90
N GLY A 107 -13.67 20.89 11.86
CA GLY A 107 -12.77 19.82 12.31
C GLY A 107 -12.59 18.66 11.32
N ASN A 108 -13.28 18.68 10.18
CA ASN A 108 -13.18 17.65 9.15
C ASN A 108 -12.17 18.08 8.06
N TYR A 109 -11.35 17.14 7.61
CA TYR A 109 -10.33 17.33 6.58
C TYR A 109 -10.89 16.94 5.21
N TYR A 110 -10.66 17.84 4.24
CA TYR A 110 -10.99 17.65 2.84
C TYR A 110 -9.74 17.92 2.00
N TYR A 111 -9.38 16.97 1.15
CA TYR A 111 -8.18 17.04 0.32
C TYR A 111 -8.57 17.36 -1.11
N VAL A 112 -8.08 18.49 -1.61
CA VAL A 112 -8.20 18.83 -3.04
C VAL A 112 -7.16 18.01 -3.77
N THR A 113 -7.59 17.10 -4.62
CA THR A 113 -6.70 16.19 -5.35
C THR A 113 -6.61 16.54 -6.81
N LYS A 114 -5.48 16.16 -7.42
CA LYS A 114 -5.22 16.31 -8.84
C LYS A 114 -4.27 15.23 -9.32
N GLY A 115 -4.52 14.61 -10.46
CA GLY A 115 -3.54 13.76 -11.14
C GLY A 115 -2.37 14.60 -11.66
N ASP A 116 -1.15 14.10 -11.52
CA ASP A 116 0.06 14.84 -11.93
C ASP A 116 0.03 15.22 -13.43
N ASN A 117 -0.62 14.41 -14.26
CA ASN A 117 -0.81 14.62 -15.68
C ASN A 117 -2.15 15.31 -16.06
N ASN A 118 -2.97 15.68 -15.08
CA ASN A 118 -4.26 16.32 -15.34
C ASN A 118 -4.13 17.84 -15.40
N TYR A 119 -4.99 18.51 -16.18
CA TYR A 119 -5.01 19.98 -16.29
C TYR A 119 -5.51 20.68 -15.03
N GLY A 120 -6.48 20.09 -14.32
CA GLY A 120 -7.11 20.70 -13.15
C GLY A 120 -7.40 19.70 -12.03
N PRO A 121 -7.88 20.22 -10.88
CA PRO A 121 -8.31 19.40 -9.76
C PRO A 121 -9.49 18.48 -10.10
N ASP A 122 -9.65 17.45 -9.29
CA ASP A 122 -10.61 16.35 -9.47
C ASP A 122 -12.01 16.71 -8.98
N ILE A 123 -12.58 17.83 -9.39
CA ILE A 123 -13.84 18.40 -8.88
C ILE A 123 -15.00 17.37 -8.90
N ILE A 124 -15.00 16.46 -9.91
CA ILE A 124 -16.03 15.42 -10.05
C ILE A 124 -16.02 14.39 -8.91
N TYR A 125 -14.92 14.31 -8.16
CA TYR A 125 -14.78 13.39 -7.02
C TYR A 125 -14.94 14.09 -5.68
N PHE A 126 -15.09 15.42 -5.65
CA PHE A 126 -15.14 16.18 -4.40
C PHE A 126 -16.47 15.98 -3.68
N ASP A 127 -16.39 15.98 -2.36
CA ASP A 127 -17.55 16.04 -1.51
C ASP A 127 -18.09 17.48 -1.47
N LEU A 128 -19.40 17.59 -1.48
CA LEU A 128 -20.09 18.88 -1.44
C LEU A 128 -20.49 19.18 0.02
N VAL A 129 -20.23 20.40 0.46
CA VAL A 129 -20.78 20.95 1.70
C VAL A 129 -21.59 22.19 1.33
N GLY A 130 -22.90 22.12 1.55
CA GLY A 130 -23.82 23.00 0.82
C GLY A 130 -23.71 22.69 -0.68
N ASN A 131 -23.56 23.69 -1.50
CA ASN A 131 -23.34 23.52 -2.96
C ASN A 131 -21.89 23.76 -3.38
N GLN A 132 -20.94 23.77 -2.45
CA GLN A 132 -19.53 24.04 -2.75
C GLN A 132 -18.71 22.77 -2.74
N PRO A 133 -17.93 22.47 -3.79
CA PRO A 133 -16.99 21.37 -3.82
C PRO A 133 -15.79 21.69 -2.92
N LEU A 134 -15.58 20.88 -1.90
CA LEU A 134 -14.50 21.10 -0.93
C LEU A 134 -13.25 20.30 -1.23
N GLY A 135 -13.41 19.04 -1.59
CA GLY A 135 -12.34 18.08 -1.78
C GLY A 135 -12.82 16.68 -1.39
N VAL A 136 -11.93 15.73 -1.37
CA VAL A 136 -12.16 14.36 -0.91
C VAL A 136 -12.08 14.35 0.61
N SER A 137 -13.16 13.94 1.30
CA SER A 137 -13.18 13.82 2.76
C SER A 137 -12.24 12.68 3.21
N TYR A 138 -11.66 12.83 4.40
CA TYR A 138 -10.79 11.80 4.98
C TYR A 138 -11.44 10.41 5.07
N ASN A 139 -12.75 10.34 5.28
CA ASN A 139 -13.48 9.07 5.35
C ASN A 139 -13.38 8.24 4.06
N ARG A 140 -13.18 8.90 2.94
CA ARG A 140 -13.01 8.26 1.63
C ARG A 140 -11.54 7.94 1.31
N VAL A 141 -10.60 8.45 2.09
CA VAL A 141 -9.18 8.12 1.94
C VAL A 141 -8.96 6.67 2.36
N VAL A 142 -8.44 5.88 1.46
CA VAL A 142 -8.08 4.47 1.67
C VAL A 142 -6.68 4.37 2.26
N GLY A 143 -5.75 5.20 1.78
CA GLY A 143 -4.40 5.29 2.29
C GLY A 143 -3.58 6.39 1.60
N LYS A 144 -2.48 6.77 2.23
CA LYS A 144 -1.43 7.62 1.69
C LYS A 144 -0.35 6.73 1.10
N VAL A 145 0.15 7.05 -0.07
CA VAL A 145 1.25 6.33 -0.72
C VAL A 145 2.53 6.59 0.03
N LEU A 146 3.28 5.52 0.28
CA LEU A 146 4.59 5.62 0.93
C LEU A 146 5.56 6.42 0.05
N SER A 147 6.15 7.44 0.62
CA SER A 147 7.20 8.25 0.00
C SER A 147 8.41 8.37 0.91
N LEU A 148 9.59 8.46 0.33
CA LEU A 148 10.86 8.73 1.00
C LEU A 148 11.49 9.94 0.34
N ASN A 149 11.75 11.00 1.09
CA ASN A 149 12.29 12.27 0.57
C ASN A 149 11.51 12.77 -0.66
N ASP A 150 10.18 12.83 -0.54
CA ASP A 150 9.22 13.23 -1.58
C ASP A 150 9.16 12.31 -2.83
N MET A 151 9.96 11.27 -2.87
CA MET A 151 9.91 10.27 -3.92
C MET A 151 8.94 9.13 -3.54
N VAL A 152 7.99 8.84 -4.42
CA VAL A 152 7.05 7.74 -4.24
C VAL A 152 7.78 6.39 -4.31
N VAL A 153 7.59 5.56 -3.28
CA VAL A 153 8.10 4.18 -3.27
C VAL A 153 7.19 3.30 -4.10
N LYS A 154 7.75 2.70 -5.15
CA LYS A 154 6.99 1.87 -6.09
C LYS A 154 7.81 0.70 -6.59
N ILE A 155 7.14 -0.37 -7.02
CA ILE A 155 7.73 -1.46 -7.80
C ILE A 155 7.27 -1.28 -9.24
N PRO A 156 8.17 -0.91 -10.17
CA PRO A 156 7.79 -0.63 -11.55
C PRO A 156 7.31 -1.89 -12.27
N TYR A 157 6.27 -1.77 -13.08
CA TYR A 157 5.78 -2.74 -14.04
C TYR A 157 5.27 -4.09 -13.50
N LEU A 158 5.51 -4.42 -12.23
CA LEU A 158 5.11 -5.71 -11.65
C LEU A 158 3.58 -5.87 -11.60
N GLY A 159 2.85 -4.77 -11.53
CA GLY A 159 1.38 -4.74 -11.52
C GLY A 159 0.75 -5.18 -12.84
N TYR A 160 1.47 -5.16 -13.97
CA TYR A 160 0.95 -5.66 -15.25
C TYR A 160 0.49 -7.11 -15.19
N ILE A 161 1.12 -7.94 -14.36
CA ILE A 161 0.67 -9.32 -14.14
C ILE A 161 -0.77 -9.32 -13.64
N SER A 162 -1.08 -8.47 -12.66
CA SER A 162 -2.44 -8.35 -12.10
C SER A 162 -3.43 -7.77 -13.10
N LEU A 163 -3.03 -6.75 -13.86
CA LEU A 163 -3.87 -6.13 -14.89
C LEU A 163 -4.23 -7.11 -16.00
N TRP A 164 -3.26 -7.89 -16.46
CA TRP A 164 -3.46 -8.92 -17.47
C TRP A 164 -4.46 -10.01 -17.01
N PHE A 165 -4.34 -10.49 -15.77
CA PHE A 165 -5.32 -11.42 -15.20
C PHE A 165 -6.73 -10.83 -15.10
N GLN A 166 -6.84 -9.54 -14.76
CA GLN A 166 -8.13 -8.85 -14.72
C GLN A 166 -8.77 -8.75 -16.12
N GLU A 167 -7.97 -8.47 -17.13
CA GLU A 167 -8.42 -8.36 -18.53
C GLU A 167 -8.94 -9.71 -19.05
N ILE A 168 -8.19 -10.80 -18.84
CA ILE A 168 -8.62 -12.15 -19.20
C ILE A 168 -9.95 -12.49 -18.51
N ARG A 169 -10.07 -12.19 -17.21
CA ARG A 169 -11.28 -12.47 -16.46
C ARG A 169 -12.48 -11.69 -16.97
N SER A 170 -12.29 -10.43 -17.36
CA SER A 170 -13.37 -9.59 -17.91
C SER A 170 -13.80 -10.00 -19.32
N SER A 171 -12.94 -10.68 -20.08
CA SER A 171 -13.26 -11.21 -21.44
C SER A 171 -13.97 -12.56 -21.42
N LEU A 172 -14.04 -13.23 -20.25
CA LEU A 172 -14.67 -14.53 -20.09
C LEU A 172 -16.11 -14.46 -19.51
N ILE A 173 -16.58 -13.24 -19.19
CA ILE A 173 -17.92 -12.95 -18.67
C ILE A 173 -18.72 -12.15 -19.69
#